data_9efc18ff580601dad35a712720b7dd87
#
_entry.id   9efc18ff580601dad35a712720b7dd87
#
_cell.length_a   1.000
_cell.length_b   1.000
_cell.length_c   1.000
_cell.angle_alpha   90.00
_cell.angle_beta   90.00
_cell.angle_gamma   90.00
#
_symmetry.space_group_name_H-M   'P 1'
#
loop_
_entity.id
_entity.type
_entity.pdbx_description
1 polymer ?
#
loop_
_entity_poly.entity_id
_entity_poly.type
_entity_poly.pdbx_seq_one_letter_code
_entity_poly.pdbx_strand_id
1 'polypeptide(L)'
;TNIDQFASDLTWDALPTNWGGVLVDYPQADEGIDKGSAERAGLRTYAAWYSAESIINWPRKTVGNRKVLTMVVLIEPYEKAGSDEFSREVKNRYRVLDLDESGTYRQRIYDETAEQGLSSPIDEFFPKKKGETLDYIPFYTFPGREPEKSMIFDLACENVGHYQKSADFENGLHLTGIPTPFATCQAPVDKNGDPVKVKLGGNSFLYLGDPAATADYLDFKGEGLSALEKAILNCEERMAILGARIISAEKKGVESASAARIHRAGENSVLASFALNASDVLTAVIREIGSWENIS
;
A
#
# COMPACT_ATOMS: atom_id res chain seq x y z
N THR A 1 -0.01 14.59 18.64
CA THR A 1 -0.84 14.62 17.42
C THR A 1 -2.28 14.80 17.87
N ASN A 2 -3.06 15.67 17.19
CA ASN A 2 -4.50 15.80 17.43
C ASN A 2 -5.17 14.49 16.96
N ILE A 3 -6.22 14.05 17.64
CA ILE A 3 -6.96 12.83 17.32
C ILE A 3 -7.54 12.87 15.90
N ASP A 4 -8.01 14.04 15.46
CA ASP A 4 -8.54 14.22 14.10
C ASP A 4 -7.46 13.96 13.04
N GLN A 5 -6.23 14.46 13.27
CA GLN A 5 -5.11 14.21 12.37
C GLN A 5 -4.73 12.72 12.37
N PHE A 6 -4.67 12.10 13.55
CA PHE A 6 -4.38 10.66 13.67
C PHE A 6 -5.42 9.81 12.94
N ALA A 7 -6.71 10.14 13.11
CA ALA A 7 -7.81 9.44 12.42
C ALA A 7 -7.74 9.63 10.90
N SER A 8 -7.36 10.83 10.44
CA SER A 8 -7.16 11.12 9.02
C SER A 8 -6.01 10.29 8.45
N ASP A 9 -4.85 10.30 9.11
CA ASP A 9 -3.66 9.57 8.67
C ASP A 9 -3.92 8.05 8.61
N LEU A 10 -4.57 7.49 9.65
CA LEU A 10 -5.02 6.10 9.69
C LEU A 10 -5.94 5.78 8.52
N THR A 11 -6.92 6.65 8.25
CA THR A 11 -7.90 6.45 7.19
C THR A 11 -7.24 6.45 5.81
N TRP A 12 -6.36 7.41 5.55
CA TRP A 12 -5.63 7.50 4.29
C TRP A 12 -4.75 6.28 4.01
N ASP A 13 -4.06 5.81 5.03
CA ASP A 13 -3.13 4.68 4.90
C ASP A 13 -3.85 3.32 4.84
N ALA A 14 -4.94 3.17 5.61
CA ALA A 14 -5.72 1.93 5.62
C ALA A 14 -6.63 1.76 4.40
N LEU A 15 -7.05 2.84 3.74
CA LEU A 15 -8.02 2.80 2.65
C LEU A 15 -7.58 1.89 1.48
N PRO A 16 -6.33 1.98 0.98
CA PRO A 16 -5.88 1.14 -0.13
C PRO A 16 -5.65 -0.32 0.24
N THR A 17 -5.29 -0.63 1.48
CA THR A 17 -4.91 -1.98 1.93
C THR A 17 -6.02 -2.69 2.68
N ASN A 18 -6.92 -1.94 3.32
CA ASN A 18 -7.91 -2.40 4.28
C ASN A 18 -7.28 -3.24 5.40
N TRP A 19 -6.05 -2.86 5.82
CA TRP A 19 -5.31 -3.52 6.88
C TRP A 19 -4.35 -2.56 7.55
N GLY A 20 -4.16 -2.77 8.86
CA GLY A 20 -3.23 -2.02 9.68
C GLY A 20 -3.45 -2.29 11.17
N GLY A 21 -2.81 -1.51 12.02
CA GLY A 21 -2.99 -1.64 13.45
C GLY A 21 -2.47 -0.46 14.25
N VAL A 22 -2.99 -0.30 15.44
CA VAL A 22 -2.60 0.74 16.39
C VAL A 22 -1.99 0.10 17.63
N LEU A 23 -0.76 0.44 17.93
CA LEU A 23 -0.12 0.15 19.22
C LEU A 23 -0.42 1.31 20.18
N VAL A 24 -0.91 0.99 21.37
CA VAL A 24 -0.96 1.94 22.48
C VAL A 24 0.19 1.62 23.40
N ASP A 25 1.06 2.59 23.63
CA ASP A 25 2.29 2.39 24.39
C ASP A 25 2.62 3.61 25.26
N TYR A 26 3.59 3.43 26.16
CA TYR A 26 4.14 4.47 27.01
C TYR A 26 5.66 4.52 26.85
N PRO A 27 6.27 5.72 26.73
CA PRO A 27 7.72 5.82 26.60
C PRO A 27 8.43 5.17 27.79
N GLN A 28 9.54 4.49 27.51
CA GLN A 28 10.39 3.99 28.59
C GLN A 28 10.85 5.14 29.46
N ALA A 29 10.70 4.98 30.77
CA ALA A 29 11.12 5.94 31.79
C ALA A 29 12.03 5.25 32.77
N ASP A 30 12.96 6.00 33.36
CA ASP A 30 13.79 5.51 34.45
C ASP A 30 12.91 5.11 35.64
N GLU A 31 13.28 4.02 36.33
CA GLU A 31 12.54 3.56 37.49
C GLU A 31 12.53 4.65 38.58
N GLY A 32 11.33 4.98 39.07
CA GLY A 32 11.16 5.94 40.14
C GLY A 32 10.98 7.39 39.73
N ILE A 33 10.76 7.68 38.41
CA ILE A 33 10.44 9.04 37.96
C ILE A 33 9.11 9.50 38.60
N ASP A 34 9.09 10.65 39.23
CA ASP A 34 7.87 11.22 39.78
C ASP A 34 6.96 11.79 38.68
N LYS A 35 5.65 11.89 38.97
CA LYS A 35 4.64 12.35 38.01
C LYS A 35 4.98 13.73 37.43
N GLY A 36 5.49 14.66 38.25
CA GLY A 36 5.82 16.00 37.76
C GLY A 36 7.05 16.03 36.86
N SER A 37 8.01 15.14 37.09
CA SER A 37 9.17 14.95 36.22
C SER A 37 8.79 14.26 34.91
N ALA A 38 7.92 13.25 34.94
CA ALA A 38 7.36 12.60 33.77
C ALA A 38 6.59 13.58 32.88
N GLU A 39 5.73 14.43 33.48
CA GLU A 39 5.01 15.47 32.74
C GLU A 39 5.95 16.49 32.09
N ARG A 40 7.01 16.93 32.78
CA ARG A 40 8.03 17.86 32.23
C ARG A 40 8.87 17.21 31.12
N ALA A 41 9.14 15.92 31.22
CA ALA A 41 9.81 15.13 30.17
C ALA A 41 8.88 14.79 28.99
N GLY A 42 7.59 15.14 29.06
CA GLY A 42 6.62 14.84 28.01
C GLY A 42 6.25 13.36 27.91
N LEU A 43 6.51 12.58 28.96
CA LEU A 43 6.16 11.16 29.00
C LEU A 43 4.65 11.00 29.14
N ARG A 44 4.00 10.60 28.06
CA ARG A 44 2.55 10.38 27.98
C ARG A 44 2.26 9.13 27.19
N THR A 45 1.14 8.51 27.49
CA THR A 45 0.62 7.43 26.64
C THR A 45 0.41 7.93 25.23
N TYR A 46 0.85 7.16 24.25
CA TYR A 46 0.71 7.50 22.83
C TYR A 46 0.11 6.34 22.05
N ALA A 47 -0.48 6.66 20.91
CA ALA A 47 -0.91 5.69 19.92
C ALA A 47 -0.02 5.81 18.69
N ALA A 48 0.49 4.67 18.20
CA ALA A 48 1.26 4.57 16.97
C ALA A 48 0.51 3.73 15.95
N TRP A 49 0.29 4.28 14.76
CA TRP A 49 -0.28 3.55 13.63
C TRP A 49 0.80 2.76 12.91
N TYR A 50 0.50 1.52 12.55
CA TYR A 50 1.32 0.66 11.71
C TYR A 50 0.54 0.27 10.45
N SER A 51 1.12 0.57 9.29
CA SER A 51 0.57 0.21 7.98
C SER A 51 0.56 -1.30 7.76
N ALA A 52 -0.14 -1.73 6.72
CA ALA A 52 -0.19 -3.15 6.32
C ALA A 52 1.20 -3.75 6.12
N GLU A 53 2.10 -3.00 5.48
CA GLU A 53 3.46 -3.42 5.16
C GLU A 53 4.35 -3.52 6.40
N SER A 54 4.01 -2.79 7.45
CA SER A 54 4.75 -2.78 8.71
C SER A 54 4.40 -3.96 9.62
N ILE A 55 3.28 -4.66 9.38
CA ILE A 55 2.82 -5.78 10.20
C ILE A 55 3.13 -7.09 9.49
N ILE A 56 4.19 -7.78 9.90
CA ILE A 56 4.66 -9.00 9.21
C ILE A 56 4.20 -10.31 9.84
N ASN A 57 3.77 -10.28 11.12
CA ASN A 57 3.25 -11.48 11.78
C ASN A 57 2.32 -11.11 12.95
N TRP A 58 1.17 -11.84 13.10
CA TRP A 58 0.17 -11.57 14.15
C TRP A 58 -0.57 -12.84 14.61
N PRO A 59 0.11 -13.88 15.10
CA PRO A 59 -0.54 -15.12 15.52
C PRO A 59 -1.51 -14.88 16.68
N ARG A 60 -2.60 -15.62 16.65
CA ARG A 60 -3.66 -15.59 17.66
C ARG A 60 -3.89 -16.97 18.23
N LYS A 61 -4.25 -17.04 19.50
CA LYS A 61 -4.64 -18.26 20.19
C LYS A 61 -6.08 -18.12 20.70
N THR A 62 -6.81 -19.20 20.68
CA THR A 62 -8.13 -19.24 21.33
C THR A 62 -7.96 -19.51 22.82
N VAL A 63 -8.40 -18.58 23.65
CA VAL A 63 -8.42 -18.70 25.11
C VAL A 63 -9.89 -18.60 25.54
N GLY A 64 -10.42 -19.71 26.02
CA GLY A 64 -11.86 -19.80 26.27
C GLY A 64 -12.68 -19.58 24.99
N ASN A 65 -13.48 -18.51 24.97
CA ASN A 65 -14.34 -18.13 23.83
C ASN A 65 -13.78 -16.94 23.02
N ARG A 66 -12.52 -16.55 23.24
CA ARG A 66 -11.91 -15.38 22.62
C ARG A 66 -10.62 -15.72 21.87
N LYS A 67 -10.44 -15.14 20.68
CA LYS A 67 -9.14 -15.14 19.99
C LYS A 67 -8.34 -13.94 20.46
N VAL A 68 -7.19 -14.18 21.09
CA VAL A 68 -6.28 -13.16 21.61
C VAL A 68 -4.98 -13.18 20.81
N LEU A 69 -4.36 -12.03 20.63
CA LEU A 69 -3.02 -11.92 20.06
C LEU A 69 -2.01 -12.55 21.02
N THR A 70 -1.11 -13.37 20.51
CA THR A 70 -0.01 -13.95 21.27
C THR A 70 1.33 -13.34 20.91
N MET A 71 1.41 -12.76 19.72
CA MET A 71 2.57 -12.03 19.24
C MET A 71 2.14 -11.03 18.15
N VAL A 72 2.90 -9.96 17.98
CA VAL A 72 2.87 -9.09 16.80
C VAL A 72 4.31 -8.76 16.44
N VAL A 73 4.66 -8.86 15.17
CA VAL A 73 5.99 -8.47 14.68
C VAL A 73 5.82 -7.29 13.72
N LEU A 74 6.49 -6.19 14.05
CA LEU A 74 6.41 -4.92 13.36
C LEU A 74 7.76 -4.54 12.78
N ILE A 75 7.75 -3.95 11.57
CA ILE A 75 8.91 -3.31 10.97
C ILE A 75 8.84 -1.81 11.26
N GLU A 76 9.93 -1.27 11.79
CA GLU A 76 10.09 0.16 12.08
C GLU A 76 11.31 0.68 11.31
N PRO A 77 11.09 1.41 10.19
CA PRO A 77 12.20 2.04 9.51
C PRO A 77 12.77 3.17 10.38
N TYR A 78 14.09 3.26 10.46
CA TYR A 78 14.79 4.33 11.15
C TYR A 78 15.93 4.88 10.30
N GLU A 79 16.23 6.15 10.50
CA GLU A 79 17.33 6.80 9.83
C GLU A 79 18.60 6.60 10.63
N LYS A 80 19.63 6.05 9.98
CA LYS A 80 20.98 5.98 10.50
C LYS A 80 21.80 7.11 9.86
N ALA A 81 22.60 7.79 10.68
CA ALA A 81 23.53 8.77 10.14
C ALA A 81 24.42 8.10 9.07
N GLY A 82 24.46 8.72 7.89
CA GLY A 82 25.29 8.25 6.79
C GLY A 82 26.76 8.48 7.03
N SER A 83 27.58 8.19 6.02
CA SER A 83 29.03 8.40 6.06
C SER A 83 29.44 9.88 6.12
N ASP A 84 28.54 10.76 5.73
CA ASP A 84 28.71 12.22 5.71
C ASP A 84 27.37 12.94 6.00
N GLU A 85 27.42 14.27 6.13
CA GLU A 85 26.26 15.12 6.43
C GLU A 85 25.23 15.22 5.29
N PHE A 86 25.55 14.72 4.09
CA PHE A 86 24.69 14.73 2.91
C PHE A 86 24.06 13.36 2.63
N SER A 87 24.54 12.31 3.29
CA SER A 87 24.06 10.93 3.09
C SER A 87 23.13 10.50 4.20
N ARG A 88 22.07 9.78 3.82
CA ARG A 88 21.04 9.26 4.70
C ARG A 88 20.82 7.80 4.38
N GLU A 89 20.95 6.94 5.38
CA GLU A 89 20.64 5.52 5.25
C GLU A 89 19.36 5.18 6.05
N VAL A 90 18.40 4.56 5.38
CA VAL A 90 17.22 4.00 6.05
C VAL A 90 17.48 2.51 6.32
N LYS A 91 17.34 2.10 7.57
CA LYS A 91 17.48 0.73 8.05
C LYS A 91 16.20 0.30 8.74
N ASN A 92 16.03 -1.00 8.92
CA ASN A 92 14.86 -1.55 9.59
C ASN A 92 15.23 -2.06 10.97
N ARG A 93 14.38 -1.76 11.94
CA ARG A 93 14.26 -2.45 13.21
C ARG A 93 12.99 -3.27 13.22
N TYR A 94 13.03 -4.33 13.98
CA TYR A 94 11.88 -5.19 14.18
C TYR A 94 11.47 -5.12 15.65
N ARG A 95 10.24 -4.70 15.88
CA ARG A 95 9.63 -4.70 17.20
C ARG A 95 8.76 -5.95 17.33
N VAL A 96 9.06 -6.78 18.29
CA VAL A 96 8.27 -7.97 18.62
C VAL A 96 7.52 -7.71 19.91
N LEU A 97 6.20 -7.69 19.83
CA LEU A 97 5.27 -7.62 20.94
C LEU A 97 4.81 -9.03 21.21
N ASP A 98 5.08 -9.60 22.37
CA ASP A 98 4.64 -10.96 22.71
C ASP A 98 4.28 -11.11 24.20
N LEU A 99 3.73 -12.27 24.53
CA LEU A 99 3.54 -12.69 25.90
C LEU A 99 4.64 -13.71 26.22
N ASP A 100 5.35 -13.52 27.34
CA ASP A 100 6.36 -14.45 27.78
C ASP A 100 5.74 -15.77 28.27
N GLU A 101 6.56 -16.68 28.78
CA GLU A 101 6.10 -17.98 29.31
C GLU A 101 5.13 -17.85 30.49
N SER A 102 5.20 -16.76 31.25
CA SER A 102 4.30 -16.43 32.35
C SER A 102 3.00 -15.78 31.89
N GLY A 103 2.88 -15.42 30.61
CA GLY A 103 1.77 -14.68 30.04
C GLY A 103 1.88 -13.15 30.20
N THR A 104 3.07 -12.66 30.56
CA THR A 104 3.33 -11.23 30.76
C THR A 104 3.73 -10.58 29.44
N TYR A 105 3.14 -9.42 29.10
CA TYR A 105 3.47 -8.65 27.94
C TYR A 105 4.88 -8.09 28.01
N ARG A 106 5.64 -8.30 26.93
CA ARG A 106 6.98 -7.73 26.73
C ARG A 106 7.15 -7.20 25.31
N GLN A 107 8.12 -6.32 25.15
CA GLN A 107 8.59 -5.83 23.88
C GLN A 107 10.06 -6.19 23.70
N ARG A 108 10.42 -6.65 22.51
CA ARG A 108 11.80 -6.97 22.12
C ARG A 108 12.13 -6.25 20.83
N ILE A 109 13.27 -5.59 20.78
CA ILE A 109 13.75 -4.85 19.61
C ILE A 109 14.91 -5.61 18.99
N TYR A 110 14.84 -5.80 17.68
CA TYR A 110 15.89 -6.41 16.86
C TYR A 110 16.37 -5.41 15.82
N ASP A 111 17.66 -5.45 15.49
CA ASP A 111 18.27 -4.62 14.49
C ASP A 111 19.11 -5.49 13.54
N GLU A 112 18.80 -5.47 12.25
CA GLU A 112 19.52 -6.24 11.22
C GLU A 112 21.01 -5.86 11.15
N THR A 113 21.34 -4.62 11.54
CA THR A 113 22.71 -4.09 11.47
C THR A 113 23.52 -4.35 12.73
N ALA A 114 22.92 -4.93 13.78
CA ALA A 114 23.63 -5.33 14.98
C ALA A 114 24.55 -6.53 14.68
N GLU A 115 25.60 -6.71 15.46
CA GLU A 115 26.54 -7.85 15.31
C GLU A 115 25.84 -9.21 15.40
N GLN A 116 24.84 -9.34 16.27
CA GLN A 116 23.99 -10.53 16.42
C GLN A 116 22.89 -10.65 15.35
N GLY A 117 22.66 -9.61 14.54
CA GLY A 117 21.58 -9.53 13.55
C GLY A 117 20.23 -9.77 14.22
N LEU A 118 19.40 -10.64 13.63
CA LEU A 118 18.07 -11.00 14.17
C LEU A 118 18.11 -12.21 15.12
N SER A 119 19.28 -12.72 15.52
CA SER A 119 19.39 -13.91 16.38
C SER A 119 19.11 -13.62 17.85
N SER A 120 19.34 -12.37 18.29
CA SER A 120 18.99 -11.92 19.64
C SER A 120 18.56 -10.47 19.65
N PRO A 121 17.65 -10.06 20.56
CA PRO A 121 17.22 -8.67 20.65
C PRO A 121 18.36 -7.76 21.13
N ILE A 122 18.36 -6.52 20.66
CA ILE A 122 19.23 -5.44 21.17
C ILE A 122 18.66 -4.80 22.42
N ASP A 123 17.34 -4.92 22.61
CA ASP A 123 16.63 -4.40 23.78
C ASP A 123 15.42 -5.28 24.11
N GLU A 124 15.12 -5.45 25.40
CA GLU A 124 13.98 -6.20 25.91
C GLU A 124 13.44 -5.55 27.18
N PHE A 125 12.13 -5.27 27.21
CA PHE A 125 11.50 -4.63 28.35
C PHE A 125 10.04 -5.03 28.51
N PHE A 126 9.53 -4.85 29.72
CA PHE A 126 8.15 -5.15 30.10
C PHE A 126 7.42 -3.86 30.42
N PRO A 127 6.57 -3.36 29.47
CA PRO A 127 5.79 -2.17 29.71
C PRO A 127 4.89 -2.32 30.94
N LYS A 128 4.90 -1.29 31.78
CA LYS A 128 4.08 -1.26 33.00
C LYS A 128 2.99 -0.22 32.88
N LYS A 129 1.75 -0.62 33.16
CA LYS A 129 0.60 0.25 33.25
C LYS A 129 0.28 0.48 34.71
N LYS A 130 0.44 1.71 35.19
CA LYS A 130 0.26 2.06 36.61
C LYS A 130 1.15 1.24 37.56
N GLY A 131 2.33 0.87 37.13
CA GLY A 131 3.27 0.07 37.89
C GLY A 131 3.06 -1.46 37.82
N GLU A 132 1.99 -1.92 37.17
CA GLU A 132 1.69 -3.33 36.96
C GLU A 132 2.02 -3.75 35.51
N THR A 133 2.47 -4.97 35.34
CA THR A 133 2.68 -5.59 34.04
C THR A 133 1.33 -5.94 33.40
N LEU A 134 1.30 -5.99 32.04
CA LEU A 134 0.08 -6.36 31.29
C LEU A 134 0.08 -7.86 30.97
N ASP A 135 -1.10 -8.45 30.96
CA ASP A 135 -1.37 -9.83 30.51
C ASP A 135 -1.93 -9.92 29.09
N TYR A 136 -1.87 -8.83 28.34
CA TYR A 136 -2.33 -8.71 26.96
C TYR A 136 -1.46 -7.76 26.17
N ILE A 137 -1.47 -7.90 24.82
CA ILE A 137 -0.76 -7.02 23.89
C ILE A 137 -1.68 -5.86 23.53
N PRO A 138 -1.34 -4.59 23.85
CA PRO A 138 -2.18 -3.41 23.57
C PRO A 138 -2.08 -2.98 22.09
N PHE A 139 -2.36 -3.92 21.17
CA PHE A 139 -2.33 -3.72 19.72
C PHE A 139 -3.70 -4.02 19.11
N TYR A 140 -4.25 -3.04 18.43
CA TYR A 140 -5.61 -3.04 17.87
C TYR A 140 -5.55 -3.12 16.35
N THR A 141 -5.89 -4.27 15.78
CA THR A 141 -5.88 -4.48 14.33
C THR A 141 -7.13 -3.89 13.66
N PHE A 142 -6.93 -3.32 12.47
CA PHE A 142 -7.96 -2.78 11.59
C PHE A 142 -8.05 -3.63 10.30
N PRO A 143 -9.23 -3.91 9.74
CA PRO A 143 -10.58 -3.57 10.22
C PRO A 143 -11.07 -4.51 11.31
N GLY A 144 -10.38 -5.57 11.55
CA GLY A 144 -10.75 -6.60 12.50
C GLY A 144 -9.57 -7.48 12.86
N ARG A 145 -9.77 -8.81 12.84
CA ARG A 145 -8.73 -9.77 13.28
C ARG A 145 -7.78 -10.20 12.19
N GLU A 146 -8.23 -10.15 10.96
CA GLU A 146 -7.50 -10.63 9.77
C GLU A 146 -7.63 -9.59 8.67
N PRO A 147 -6.67 -9.54 7.73
CA PRO A 147 -6.77 -8.71 6.54
C PRO A 147 -8.01 -9.05 5.73
N GLU A 148 -8.68 -8.02 5.25
CA GLU A 148 -9.81 -8.15 4.34
C GLU A 148 -9.47 -7.53 2.99
N LYS A 149 -10.17 -7.96 1.93
CA LYS A 149 -9.99 -7.39 0.60
C LYS A 149 -10.25 -5.89 0.62
N SER A 150 -9.31 -5.12 0.10
CA SER A 150 -9.47 -3.67 -0.04
C SER A 150 -10.69 -3.33 -0.90
N MET A 151 -11.40 -2.28 -0.51
CA MET A 151 -12.55 -1.78 -1.27
C MET A 151 -12.19 -1.25 -2.66
N ILE A 152 -10.94 -0.83 -2.87
CA ILE A 152 -10.47 -0.33 -4.16
C ILE A 152 -9.78 -1.40 -5.00
N PHE A 153 -9.67 -2.65 -4.52
CA PHE A 153 -8.91 -3.71 -5.17
C PHE A 153 -9.37 -3.98 -6.61
N ASP A 154 -10.69 -4.10 -6.83
CA ASP A 154 -11.23 -4.37 -8.16
C ASP A 154 -11.02 -3.17 -9.10
N LEU A 155 -11.13 -1.95 -8.58
CA LEU A 155 -10.82 -0.73 -9.30
C LEU A 155 -9.33 -0.67 -9.67
N ALA A 156 -8.43 -1.03 -8.76
CA ALA A 156 -6.99 -1.07 -9.02
C ALA A 156 -6.64 -2.12 -10.09
N CYS A 157 -7.25 -3.31 -10.05
CA CYS A 157 -7.06 -4.34 -11.08
C CYS A 157 -7.52 -3.86 -12.47
N GLU A 158 -8.67 -3.18 -12.56
CA GLU A 158 -9.16 -2.61 -13.81
C GLU A 158 -8.25 -1.50 -14.32
N ASN A 159 -7.72 -0.66 -13.43
CA ASN A 159 -6.76 0.40 -13.77
C ASN A 159 -5.44 -0.15 -14.33
N VAL A 160 -4.93 -1.25 -13.80
CA VAL A 160 -3.75 -1.94 -14.36
C VAL A 160 -4.04 -2.42 -15.78
N GLY A 161 -5.22 -3.03 -16.00
CA GLY A 161 -5.65 -3.44 -17.34
C GLY A 161 -5.82 -2.27 -18.31
N HIS A 162 -6.30 -1.14 -17.85
CA HIS A 162 -6.38 0.11 -18.61
C HIS A 162 -4.98 0.61 -19.01
N TYR A 163 -4.06 0.67 -18.05
CA TYR A 163 -2.67 1.09 -18.30
C TYR A 163 -1.99 0.23 -19.36
N GLN A 164 -2.12 -1.10 -19.27
CA GLN A 164 -1.53 -2.03 -20.26
C GLN A 164 -2.07 -1.78 -21.66
N LYS A 165 -3.40 -1.66 -21.82
CA LYS A 165 -4.04 -1.39 -23.11
C LYS A 165 -3.66 -0.02 -23.68
N SER A 166 -3.55 0.99 -22.81
CA SER A 166 -3.12 2.33 -23.22
C SER A 166 -1.68 2.31 -23.72
N ALA A 167 -0.78 1.58 -23.06
CA ALA A 167 0.60 1.43 -23.51
C ALA A 167 0.69 0.71 -24.86
N ASP A 168 -0.10 -0.34 -25.06
CA ASP A 168 -0.17 -1.05 -26.35
C ASP A 168 -0.73 -0.16 -27.46
N PHE A 169 -1.74 0.66 -27.15
CA PHE A 169 -2.35 1.61 -28.08
C PHE A 169 -1.36 2.68 -28.51
N GLU A 170 -0.67 3.32 -27.57
CA GLU A 170 0.37 4.32 -27.83
C GLU A 170 1.53 3.74 -28.65
N ASN A 171 1.97 2.52 -28.32
CA ASN A 171 3.00 1.81 -29.11
C ASN A 171 2.51 1.52 -30.54
N GLY A 172 1.27 1.10 -30.69
CA GLY A 172 0.66 0.89 -32.01
C GLY A 172 0.56 2.17 -32.84
N LEU A 173 0.17 3.30 -32.22
CA LEU A 173 0.16 4.62 -32.86
C LEU A 173 1.57 5.03 -33.29
N HIS A 174 2.57 4.81 -32.45
CA HIS A 174 3.97 5.10 -32.78
C HIS A 174 4.43 4.31 -34.01
N LEU A 175 4.17 3.01 -34.05
CA LEU A 175 4.52 2.15 -35.18
C LEU A 175 3.78 2.52 -36.46
N THR A 176 2.53 2.95 -36.36
CA THR A 176 1.74 3.45 -37.50
C THR A 176 2.30 4.78 -38.02
N GLY A 177 2.76 5.66 -37.12
CA GLY A 177 3.29 6.97 -37.45
C GLY A 177 4.73 6.96 -38.04
N ILE A 178 5.46 5.86 -37.87
CA ILE A 178 6.86 5.74 -38.32
C ILE A 178 7.04 4.44 -39.11
N PRO A 179 6.53 4.38 -40.36
CA PRO A 179 6.67 3.19 -41.20
C PRO A 179 8.13 2.92 -41.53
N THR A 180 8.51 1.64 -41.55
CA THR A 180 9.88 1.20 -41.84
C THR A 180 10.09 1.12 -43.33
N PRO A 181 11.00 1.93 -43.92
CA PRO A 181 11.33 1.80 -45.32
C PRO A 181 12.04 0.49 -45.60
N PHE A 182 11.68 -0.20 -46.68
CA PHE A 182 12.39 -1.38 -47.14
C PHE A 182 12.58 -1.33 -48.66
N ALA A 183 13.60 -2.03 -49.14
CA ALA A 183 13.84 -2.19 -50.57
C ALA A 183 14.28 -3.63 -50.87
N THR A 184 13.73 -4.18 -51.95
CA THR A 184 14.18 -5.47 -52.50
C THR A 184 15.14 -5.17 -53.65
N CYS A 185 16.43 -5.10 -53.31
CA CYS A 185 17.52 -4.87 -54.27
C CYS A 185 18.81 -5.48 -53.76
N GLN A 186 19.82 -5.56 -54.65
CA GLN A 186 21.18 -5.84 -54.16
C GLN A 186 21.63 -4.68 -53.26
N ALA A 187 22.26 -5.03 -52.13
CA ALA A 187 22.77 -4.01 -51.23
C ALA A 187 23.73 -3.10 -52.00
N PRO A 188 23.58 -1.77 -51.95
CA PRO A 188 24.49 -0.84 -52.63
C PRO A 188 25.88 -1.00 -51.99
N VAL A 189 26.87 -1.22 -52.83
CA VAL A 189 28.28 -1.33 -52.43
C VAL A 189 29.11 -0.19 -52.99
N ASP A 190 30.17 0.19 -52.35
CA ASP A 190 31.12 1.18 -52.80
C ASP A 190 32.08 0.56 -53.87
N LYS A 191 33.07 1.37 -54.30
CA LYS A 191 34.07 0.93 -55.30
C LYS A 191 34.97 -0.22 -54.80
N ASN A 192 35.00 -0.48 -53.47
CA ASN A 192 35.75 -1.53 -52.82
C ASN A 192 34.91 -2.77 -52.52
N GLY A 193 33.62 -2.73 -52.78
CA GLY A 193 32.67 -3.82 -52.47
C GLY A 193 32.09 -3.74 -51.06
N ASP A 194 32.30 -2.67 -50.30
CA ASP A 194 31.75 -2.49 -48.96
C ASP A 194 30.31 -1.95 -48.99
N PRO A 195 29.43 -2.39 -48.06
CA PRO A 195 28.06 -1.91 -47.99
C PRO A 195 27.98 -0.41 -47.75
N VAL A 196 27.25 0.32 -48.60
CA VAL A 196 27.00 1.75 -48.41
C VAL A 196 25.81 2.01 -47.55
N LYS A 197 25.93 2.89 -46.54
CA LYS A 197 24.81 3.33 -45.72
C LYS A 197 23.86 4.20 -46.53
N VAL A 198 22.64 3.74 -46.72
CA VAL A 198 21.58 4.49 -47.37
C VAL A 198 21.06 5.56 -46.42
N LYS A 199 21.07 6.83 -46.84
CA LYS A 199 20.46 7.93 -46.09
C LYS A 199 19.02 8.11 -46.60
N LEU A 200 18.06 8.03 -45.64
CA LEU A 200 16.66 8.28 -45.90
C LEU A 200 16.29 9.64 -45.31
N GLY A 201 15.50 10.43 -46.04
CA GLY A 201 15.03 11.75 -45.58
C GLY A 201 14.55 12.61 -46.74
N GLY A 202 13.88 13.72 -46.45
CA GLY A 202 13.26 14.60 -47.43
C GLY A 202 14.20 15.21 -48.48
N ASN A 203 15.50 15.22 -48.24
CA ASN A 203 16.54 15.72 -49.12
C ASN A 203 17.46 14.62 -49.68
N SER A 204 17.06 13.34 -49.57
CA SER A 204 17.81 12.21 -50.10
C SER A 204 17.12 11.58 -51.28
N PHE A 205 17.91 11.24 -52.33
CA PHE A 205 17.43 10.51 -53.50
C PHE A 205 17.93 9.05 -53.41
N LEU A 206 16.99 8.12 -53.45
CA LEU A 206 17.31 6.67 -53.44
C LEU A 206 17.29 6.17 -54.88
N TYR A 207 18.49 5.81 -55.41
CA TYR A 207 18.63 5.15 -56.71
C TYR A 207 18.93 3.67 -56.51
N LEU A 208 18.05 2.77 -56.99
CA LEU A 208 18.14 1.33 -56.72
C LEU A 208 18.97 0.58 -57.77
N GLY A 209 19.28 1.16 -58.91
CA GLY A 209 20.19 0.61 -59.95
C GLY A 209 19.74 -0.68 -60.66
N ASP A 210 18.71 -1.35 -60.19
CA ASP A 210 18.17 -2.60 -60.69
C ASP A 210 16.74 -2.38 -61.23
N PRO A 211 16.43 -2.71 -62.48
CA PRO A 211 15.07 -2.57 -63.04
C PRO A 211 14.00 -3.40 -62.32
N ALA A 212 14.39 -4.46 -61.62
CA ALA A 212 13.49 -5.30 -60.84
C ALA A 212 13.38 -4.87 -59.38
N ALA A 213 14.17 -3.89 -58.93
CA ALA A 213 14.14 -3.40 -57.57
C ALA A 213 12.84 -2.67 -57.23
N THR A 214 12.32 -2.93 -56.04
CA THR A 214 11.15 -2.22 -55.51
C THR A 214 11.54 -1.61 -54.16
N ALA A 215 11.04 -0.42 -53.91
CA ALA A 215 11.14 0.21 -52.59
C ALA A 215 9.74 0.62 -52.12
N ASP A 216 9.47 0.36 -50.89
CA ASP A 216 8.19 0.65 -50.26
C ASP A 216 8.38 0.89 -48.77
N TYR A 217 7.30 1.19 -48.08
CA TYR A 217 7.28 1.24 -46.60
C TYR A 217 6.58 0.02 -46.05
N LEU A 218 7.25 -0.65 -45.10
CA LEU A 218 6.59 -1.66 -44.27
C LEU A 218 5.71 -0.93 -43.26
N ASP A 219 4.42 -0.94 -43.55
CA ASP A 219 3.44 -0.17 -42.83
C ASP A 219 2.70 -1.02 -41.82
N PHE A 220 2.62 -0.55 -40.58
CA PHE A 220 1.75 -1.17 -39.58
C PHE A 220 0.32 -0.61 -39.84
N LYS A 221 -0.55 -1.43 -40.41
CA LYS A 221 -1.89 -1.01 -40.84
C LYS A 221 -2.82 -0.54 -39.72
N GLY A 222 -2.47 -0.83 -38.46
CA GLY A 222 -3.22 -0.36 -37.31
C GLY A 222 -4.64 -0.91 -37.19
N GLU A 223 -4.97 -2.02 -37.86
CA GLU A 223 -6.34 -2.56 -37.88
C GLU A 223 -6.86 -2.91 -36.46
N GLY A 224 -5.97 -3.22 -35.50
CA GLY A 224 -6.30 -3.48 -34.11
C GLY A 224 -6.47 -2.24 -33.22
N LEU A 225 -6.05 -1.06 -33.68
CA LEU A 225 -6.04 0.15 -32.84
C LEU A 225 -7.45 0.58 -32.42
N SER A 226 -8.43 0.51 -33.32
CA SER A 226 -9.83 0.83 -33.00
C SER A 226 -10.43 -0.13 -31.97
N ALA A 227 -10.02 -1.39 -31.99
CA ALA A 227 -10.45 -2.36 -30.97
C ALA A 227 -9.80 -2.08 -29.60
N LEU A 228 -8.53 -1.67 -29.58
CA LEU A 228 -7.84 -1.24 -28.35
C LEU A 228 -8.46 0.02 -27.77
N GLU A 229 -8.75 1.04 -28.61
CA GLU A 229 -9.43 2.27 -28.18
C GLU A 229 -10.79 1.96 -27.51
N LYS A 230 -11.60 1.11 -28.15
CA LYS A 230 -12.87 0.67 -27.58
C LYS A 230 -12.69 -0.10 -26.27
N ALA A 231 -11.66 -0.93 -26.18
CA ALA A 231 -11.35 -1.68 -24.96
C ALA A 231 -10.90 -0.75 -23.81
N ILE A 232 -10.17 0.33 -24.11
CA ILE A 232 -9.79 1.39 -23.15
C ILE A 232 -11.05 2.09 -22.63
N LEU A 233 -11.93 2.57 -23.50
CA LEU A 233 -13.19 3.20 -23.12
C LEU A 233 -14.06 2.29 -22.24
N ASN A 234 -14.17 1.00 -22.58
CA ASN A 234 -14.88 0.04 -21.74
C ASN A 234 -14.24 -0.15 -20.36
N CYS A 235 -12.89 -0.05 -20.22
CA CYS A 235 -12.23 -0.04 -18.92
C CYS A 235 -12.59 1.20 -18.11
N GLU A 236 -12.62 2.38 -18.73
CA GLU A 236 -13.00 3.64 -18.09
C GLU A 236 -14.44 3.60 -17.57
N GLU A 237 -15.38 3.07 -18.36
CA GLU A 237 -16.76 2.88 -17.91
C GLU A 237 -16.85 1.92 -16.71
N ARG A 238 -16.12 0.80 -16.74
CA ARG A 238 -16.09 -0.14 -15.62
C ARG A 238 -15.48 0.49 -14.37
N MET A 239 -14.38 1.25 -14.51
CA MET A 239 -13.77 1.98 -13.40
C MET A 239 -14.73 3.01 -12.80
N ALA A 240 -15.49 3.73 -13.63
CA ALA A 240 -16.51 4.67 -13.15
C ALA A 240 -17.62 3.97 -12.36
N ILE A 241 -18.10 2.81 -12.84
CA ILE A 241 -19.10 1.99 -12.12
C ILE A 241 -18.55 1.48 -10.78
N LEU A 242 -17.32 0.94 -10.78
CA LEU A 242 -16.67 0.44 -9.56
C LEU A 242 -16.45 1.57 -8.54
N GLY A 243 -15.98 2.74 -8.98
CA GLY A 243 -15.85 3.93 -8.13
C GLY A 243 -17.17 4.39 -7.53
N ALA A 244 -18.24 4.41 -8.32
CA ALA A 244 -19.56 4.76 -7.84
C ALA A 244 -20.09 3.78 -6.78
N ARG A 245 -19.81 2.48 -6.89
CA ARG A 245 -20.21 1.45 -5.90
C ARG A 245 -19.53 1.61 -4.55
N ILE A 246 -18.30 2.14 -4.51
CA ILE A 246 -17.59 2.42 -3.26
C ILE A 246 -18.33 3.49 -2.44
N ILE A 247 -18.89 4.48 -3.11
CA ILE A 247 -19.51 5.67 -2.48
C ILE A 247 -21.00 5.45 -2.22
N SER A 248 -21.72 4.78 -3.13
CA SER A 248 -23.16 4.58 -3.05
C SER A 248 -23.53 3.16 -2.63
N ALA A 249 -24.55 3.03 -1.77
CA ALA A 249 -25.14 1.75 -1.46
C ALA A 249 -25.71 1.07 -2.72
N GLU A 250 -25.54 -0.25 -2.87
CA GLU A 250 -26.12 -1.01 -3.98
C GLU A 250 -27.63 -0.90 -3.97
N LYS A 251 -28.21 -0.31 -4.99
CA LYS A 251 -29.67 -0.35 -5.21
C LYS A 251 -30.06 -1.71 -5.75
N LYS A 252 -30.57 -2.59 -4.91
CA LYS A 252 -31.21 -3.83 -5.35
C LYS A 252 -32.67 -3.55 -5.71
N GLY A 253 -32.96 -3.43 -7.02
CA GLY A 253 -34.32 -3.53 -7.56
C GLY A 253 -35.31 -2.40 -7.21
N VAL A 254 -36.49 -2.44 -7.86
CA VAL A 254 -37.63 -1.53 -7.58
C VAL A 254 -38.36 -2.02 -6.34
N GLU A 255 -38.07 -1.44 -5.20
CA GLU A 255 -38.76 -1.75 -3.93
C GLU A 255 -39.79 -0.70 -3.58
N SER A 256 -40.85 -1.13 -2.84
CA SER A 256 -41.88 -0.22 -2.31
C SER A 256 -41.29 0.76 -1.30
N ALA A 257 -41.83 1.98 -1.20
CA ALA A 257 -41.35 3.04 -0.34
C ALA A 257 -41.17 2.67 1.15
N SER A 258 -41.91 1.67 1.64
CA SER A 258 -41.84 1.15 3.01
C SER A 258 -40.67 0.18 3.20
N ALA A 259 -40.40 -0.71 2.23
CA ALA A 259 -39.25 -1.60 2.21
C ALA A 259 -37.94 -0.80 2.07
N ALA A 260 -37.93 0.25 1.23
CA ALA A 260 -36.81 1.15 1.06
C ALA A 260 -36.42 1.90 2.35
N ARG A 261 -37.34 2.16 3.28
CA ARG A 261 -37.04 2.78 4.59
C ARG A 261 -36.36 1.82 5.57
N ILE A 262 -36.75 0.55 5.56
CA ILE A 262 -36.16 -0.49 6.42
C ILE A 262 -34.79 -0.89 5.89
N HIS A 263 -34.63 -0.98 4.57
CA HIS A 263 -33.36 -1.29 3.93
C HIS A 263 -32.31 -0.16 4.03
N ARG A 264 -32.72 1.11 3.98
CA ARG A 264 -31.82 2.26 4.19
C ARG A 264 -31.14 2.29 5.57
N ALA A 265 -31.72 1.63 6.56
CA ALA A 265 -31.12 1.49 7.89
C ALA A 265 -30.08 0.37 7.97
N GLY A 266 -30.00 -0.52 6.97
CA GLY A 266 -29.08 -1.67 6.93
C GLY A 266 -28.06 -1.68 5.79
N GLU A 267 -28.25 -0.85 4.75
CA GLU A 267 -27.35 -0.80 3.60
C GLU A 267 -26.31 0.32 3.77
N ASN A 268 -25.32 0.05 4.59
CA ASN A 268 -24.11 0.90 4.62
C ASN A 268 -23.35 0.70 3.30
N SER A 269 -22.95 1.79 2.65
CA SER A 269 -21.97 1.72 1.57
C SER A 269 -20.68 1.08 2.10
N VAL A 270 -19.85 0.53 1.23
CA VAL A 270 -18.55 -0.05 1.61
C VAL A 270 -17.71 0.96 2.40
N LEU A 271 -17.76 2.23 1.97
CA LEU A 271 -17.09 3.33 2.66
C LEU A 271 -17.66 3.58 4.07
N ALA A 272 -18.98 3.47 4.26
CA ALA A 272 -19.61 3.61 5.59
C ALA A 272 -19.18 2.47 6.52
N SER A 273 -19.07 1.24 6.03
CA SER A 273 -18.57 0.10 6.80
C SER A 273 -17.10 0.31 7.21
N PHE A 274 -16.29 0.83 6.30
CA PHE A 274 -14.90 1.20 6.60
C PHE A 274 -14.83 2.26 7.71
N ALA A 275 -15.65 3.32 7.62
CA ALA A 275 -15.70 4.38 8.62
C ALA A 275 -16.15 3.87 10.01
N LEU A 276 -17.09 2.93 10.05
CA LEU A 276 -17.51 2.28 11.29
C LEU A 276 -16.37 1.47 11.91
N ASN A 277 -15.66 0.65 11.12
CA ASN A 277 -14.51 -0.10 11.58
C ASN A 277 -13.41 0.82 12.13
N ALA A 278 -13.14 1.95 11.45
CA ALA A 278 -12.18 2.94 11.92
C ALA A 278 -12.63 3.56 13.26
N SER A 279 -13.90 3.90 13.39
CA SER A 279 -14.49 4.41 14.64
C SER A 279 -14.39 3.41 15.79
N ASP A 280 -14.61 2.13 15.54
CA ASP A 280 -14.52 1.07 16.55
C ASP A 280 -13.09 0.90 17.04
N VAL A 281 -12.10 0.89 16.14
CA VAL A 281 -10.69 0.81 16.51
C VAL A 281 -10.25 2.05 17.28
N LEU A 282 -10.59 3.26 16.80
CA LEU A 282 -10.29 4.51 17.51
C LEU A 282 -10.93 4.54 18.90
N THR A 283 -12.16 4.08 19.04
CA THR A 283 -12.83 3.99 20.33
C THR A 283 -12.10 3.05 21.29
N ALA A 284 -11.64 1.89 20.81
CA ALA A 284 -10.85 0.96 21.61
C ALA A 284 -9.51 1.57 22.04
N VAL A 285 -8.82 2.25 21.13
CA VAL A 285 -7.55 2.95 21.38
C VAL A 285 -7.73 4.06 22.41
N ILE A 286 -8.76 4.89 22.29
CA ILE A 286 -9.05 5.98 23.25
C ILE A 286 -9.34 5.41 24.65
N ARG A 287 -10.13 4.34 24.74
CA ARG A 287 -10.40 3.66 26.02
C ARG A 287 -9.12 3.11 26.63
N GLU A 288 -8.24 2.53 25.81
CA GLU A 288 -6.96 2.04 26.27
C GLU A 288 -6.09 3.18 26.82
N ILE A 289 -5.93 4.27 26.07
CA ILE A 289 -5.20 5.47 26.53
C ILE A 289 -5.79 6.00 27.85
N GLY A 290 -7.14 6.14 27.91
CA GLY A 290 -7.83 6.57 29.13
C GLY A 290 -7.53 5.68 30.33
N SER A 291 -7.41 4.36 30.11
CA SER A 291 -7.10 3.40 31.15
C SER A 291 -5.65 3.51 31.67
N TRP A 292 -4.70 3.99 30.85
CA TRP A 292 -3.33 4.29 31.27
C TRP A 292 -3.26 5.59 32.08
N GLU A 293 -4.00 6.63 31.66
CA GLU A 293 -3.97 7.99 32.23
C GLU A 293 -4.93 8.20 33.40
N ASN A 294 -5.68 7.19 33.85
CA ASN A 294 -6.75 7.33 34.87
C ASN A 294 -7.90 8.27 34.49
N ILE A 295 -8.18 8.40 33.20
CA ILE A 295 -9.32 9.16 32.72
C ILE A 295 -10.47 8.15 32.51
N SER A 296 -11.56 8.33 33.27
CA SER A 296 -12.75 7.47 33.18
C SER A 296 -13.76 8.02 32.17
#